data_1c76f5f196ce84f14950fdd890d07a01
#
_entry.id   1c76f5f196ce84f14950fdd890d07a01
#
_cell.length_a   1.000
_cell.length_b   1.000
_cell.length_c   1.000
_cell.angle_alpha   90.00
_cell.angle_beta   90.00
_cell.angle_gamma   90.00
#
_symmetry.space_group_name_H-M   'P 1'
#
loop_
_entity.id
_entity.type
_entity.pdbx_description
1 polymer ?
#
loop_
_entity_poly.entity_id
_entity_poly.type
_entity_poly.pdbx_seq_one_letter_code
_entity_poly.pdbx_strand_id
1 'polypeptide(L)'
;TPNQIDDDNNNNNNNMAASSSSTSDNANQGVRRKRRGKRDKATVNTMKSKKKSRAKAKHGQDAPSGGLMALIPSAIGVFVLVLSVMARMGFRGRATVAGIDLGTTNSVICVQAPAKGVGTIDCIPDPATGSPIVPSVVSFLDLPERPVGPSSKTPSLLRPHPSAVVVGQAAKRRIDSHPHQTLYNAKRVLGRTADDPAVQSLSEEVEFAIHGDSDEATFHVGHYAETPIAPAQVGGYVVHHLMQMTQTFLGHDNVKSAVICVPAKFDAHQRRLTAQAFQLAGVQVVRVVEEPTAAALAYGLHRKAGVDYILVYDFGGGTLDLSLLHVSDGFVDVMGSDGDELLGGADFDAAVAHHLQQTIDGQAVIDHAAAVLVALEKEWGDDSEEKLARACPQLKEIPLCTASSFHTIGEQLKIAMSNVTGTENGVAEADCYALSGKFNLDDYSEPKQLLQAFCENLHPKTLVLKASDYNRVIQPLLDRSILPLTRLLKDLDFAES
;
A
#
# COMPACT_ATOMS: atom_id res chain seq x y z
N THR A 1 19.53 -48.18 -31.99
CA THR A 1 19.52 -48.53 -33.42
C THR A 1 18.40 -47.86 -34.14
N PRO A 2 18.72 -47.30 -35.26
CA PRO A 2 18.01 -46.12 -35.83
C PRO A 2 17.18 -46.51 -37.05
N ASN A 3 16.38 -45.55 -37.53
CA ASN A 3 16.03 -45.30 -38.93
C ASN A 3 15.27 -43.96 -38.92
N GLN A 4 15.72 -42.88 -39.44
CA GLN A 4 16.09 -42.41 -40.80
C GLN A 4 15.01 -42.62 -41.87
N ILE A 5 14.85 -41.54 -42.63
CA ILE A 5 14.42 -41.42 -44.05
C ILE A 5 13.01 -40.77 -44.17
N ASP A 6 12.74 -39.78 -44.94
CA ASP A 6 13.38 -38.76 -45.82
C ASP A 6 12.29 -37.76 -46.19
N ASP A 7 12.70 -36.52 -46.34
CA ASP A 7 12.68 -35.66 -47.57
C ASP A 7 11.43 -35.64 -48.48
N ASP A 8 10.98 -34.46 -48.70
CA ASP A 8 10.83 -33.76 -50.00
C ASP A 8 9.86 -32.57 -49.86
N ASN A 9 10.30 -31.34 -49.98
CA ASN A 9 10.67 -30.57 -51.15
C ASN A 9 9.48 -29.99 -51.92
N ASN A 10 9.49 -28.73 -52.05
CA ASN A 10 9.13 -27.85 -53.17
C ASN A 10 8.25 -26.66 -52.76
N ASN A 11 8.80 -25.47 -52.68
CA ASN A 11 9.25 -24.53 -53.73
C ASN A 11 8.08 -23.90 -54.51
N ASN A 12 7.94 -22.66 -54.38
CA ASN A 12 7.85 -21.60 -55.41
C ASN A 12 7.09 -20.38 -54.82
N ASN A 13 7.79 -19.30 -54.64
CA ASN A 13 8.29 -18.31 -55.60
C ASN A 13 7.25 -17.28 -56.01
N ASN A 14 7.73 -16.07 -55.85
CA ASN A 14 7.49 -14.88 -56.67
C ASN A 14 6.31 -14.00 -56.29
N ASN A 15 6.43 -12.77 -56.21
CA ASN A 15 7.30 -11.73 -56.66
C ASN A 15 6.62 -10.39 -56.39
N MET A 16 7.42 -9.41 -56.03
CA MET A 16 7.42 -8.05 -56.63
C MET A 16 6.11 -7.26 -56.58
N ALA A 17 6.07 -6.01 -56.24
CA ALA A 17 6.98 -4.89 -56.53
C ALA A 17 6.57 -3.70 -55.66
N ALA A 18 7.42 -3.03 -55.12
CA ALA A 18 7.91 -1.68 -55.22
C ALA A 18 7.24 -0.77 -56.29
N SER A 19 6.80 0.39 -55.80
CA SER A 19 6.86 1.71 -56.45
C SER A 19 6.34 2.75 -55.45
N SER A 20 7.14 3.61 -54.85
CA SER A 20 7.86 4.79 -55.36
C SER A 20 6.95 5.95 -55.73
N SER A 21 7.25 7.06 -55.04
CA SER A 21 7.17 8.46 -55.50
C SER A 21 5.76 9.02 -55.70
N SER A 22 5.45 10.21 -55.34
CA SER A 22 6.13 11.49 -55.46
C SER A 22 5.26 12.58 -54.79
N THR A 23 5.89 13.45 -54.02
CA THR A 23 5.97 14.90 -54.20
C THR A 23 4.84 15.62 -54.92
N SER A 24 4.29 16.59 -54.23
CA SER A 24 4.07 18.00 -54.63
C SER A 24 3.34 18.72 -53.53
N ASP A 25 3.94 19.68 -52.81
CA ASP A 25 4.10 21.08 -53.15
C ASP A 25 2.83 21.75 -53.63
N ASN A 26 2.35 22.62 -52.81
CA ASN A 26 1.95 24.02 -53.03
C ASN A 26 1.23 24.54 -51.80
N ALA A 27 1.81 25.42 -51.04
CA ALA A 27 2.08 26.83 -51.31
C ALA A 27 0.79 27.66 -51.41
N ASN A 28 0.77 28.51 -50.52
CA ASN A 28 0.45 29.90 -50.65
C ASN A 28 -0.75 30.48 -49.91
N GLN A 29 -0.41 31.49 -49.33
CA GLN A 29 -0.93 32.85 -49.09
C GLN A 29 -1.76 32.96 -47.79
N GLY A 30 -1.33 33.63 -46.82
CA GLY A 30 -0.65 34.93 -46.80
C GLY A 30 -1.69 36.04 -46.77
N VAL A 31 -2.05 36.50 -45.57
CA VAL A 31 -2.43 37.93 -45.44
C VAL A 31 -1.94 38.46 -44.08
N ARG A 32 -0.85 39.22 -44.22
CA ARG A 32 -0.44 40.27 -43.27
C ARG A 32 -1.49 41.36 -43.23
N ARG A 33 -1.84 41.86 -42.06
CA ARG A 33 -2.09 43.28 -41.85
C ARG A 33 -1.58 43.76 -40.53
N LYS A 34 -0.46 44.49 -40.64
CA LYS A 34 0.04 45.51 -39.70
C LYS A 34 -0.92 46.71 -39.65
N ARG A 35 -0.99 47.31 -38.46
CA ARG A 35 -0.95 48.76 -38.19
C ARG A 35 -0.85 48.94 -36.69
N ARG A 36 0.32 49.37 -36.17
CA ARG A 36 0.82 50.76 -36.03
C ARG A 36 -0.29 51.65 -35.56
N GLY A 37 -0.25 52.25 -34.39
CA GLY A 37 0.72 52.97 -33.61
C GLY A 37 -0.02 54.10 -32.99
N LYS A 38 0.27 54.51 -31.82
CA LYS A 38 0.90 55.80 -31.56
C LYS A 38 0.94 56.03 -30.05
N ARG A 39 2.10 56.32 -29.63
CA ARG A 39 2.46 57.13 -28.49
C ARG A 39 1.85 58.49 -28.62
N ASP A 40 1.57 59.10 -27.42
CA ASP A 40 1.95 60.48 -27.06
C ASP A 40 1.56 60.62 -25.57
N LYS A 41 2.45 60.76 -24.70
CA LYS A 41 3.24 61.84 -24.13
C LYS A 41 2.43 62.96 -23.53
N ALA A 42 2.55 63.00 -22.25
CA ALA A 42 2.87 64.13 -21.37
C ALA A 42 2.06 65.43 -21.48
N THR A 43 1.59 65.92 -20.36
CA THR A 43 2.05 67.25 -19.93
C THR A 43 1.65 67.53 -18.46
N VAL A 44 2.65 67.91 -17.74
CA VAL A 44 2.70 68.60 -16.46
C VAL A 44 2.13 70.01 -16.61
N ASN A 45 1.42 70.51 -15.63
CA ASN A 45 1.49 71.90 -15.11
C ASN A 45 0.55 72.08 -13.92
N THR A 46 1.11 72.25 -12.78
CA THR A 46 1.50 73.46 -12.03
C THR A 46 0.39 74.44 -11.70
N MET A 47 0.22 74.57 -10.41
CA MET A 47 -0.02 75.74 -9.58
C MET A 47 -1.00 76.84 -10.08
N LYS A 48 -1.93 77.17 -9.22
CA LYS A 48 -1.92 78.48 -8.55
C LYS A 48 -2.97 78.66 -7.48
N SER A 49 -2.53 79.17 -6.35
CA SER A 49 -3.19 79.72 -5.22
C SER A 49 -4.15 80.86 -5.55
N LYS A 50 -5.22 81.02 -4.76
CA LYS A 50 -5.74 82.35 -4.22
C LYS A 50 -6.77 82.08 -3.12
N LYS A 51 -6.41 82.45 -2.03
CA LYS A 51 -6.65 83.38 -0.97
C LYS A 51 -8.09 83.95 -0.91
N LYS A 52 -8.63 83.80 0.31
CA LYS A 52 -9.46 84.69 1.12
C LYS A 52 -10.89 85.01 0.70
N SER A 53 -11.85 84.62 1.60
CA SER A 53 -12.52 85.70 2.39
C SER A 53 -13.28 85.08 3.56
N ARG A 54 -13.22 85.78 4.66
CA ARG A 54 -13.88 85.61 5.96
C ARG A 54 -15.39 85.89 5.84
N ALA A 55 -16.23 85.11 6.51
CA ALA A 55 -17.47 85.61 7.11
C ALA A 55 -17.81 84.76 8.33
N LYS A 56 -18.26 85.45 9.35
CA LYS A 56 -18.51 85.08 10.73
C LYS A 56 -19.74 84.23 10.95
N ALA A 57 -19.63 83.31 11.87
CA ALA A 57 -20.56 82.96 12.97
C ALA A 57 -22.04 82.69 12.71
N LYS A 58 -22.49 81.51 13.10
CA LYS A 58 -23.55 81.36 14.09
C LYS A 58 -23.51 79.99 14.74
N HIS A 59 -23.69 80.05 16.02
CA HIS A 59 -23.84 78.94 16.98
C HIS A 59 -24.98 78.00 16.55
N GLY A 60 -24.72 76.70 16.57
CA GLY A 60 -25.71 75.65 16.51
C GLY A 60 -25.06 74.44 17.18
N GLN A 61 -25.52 74.11 18.38
CA GLN A 61 -25.21 72.88 19.08
C GLN A 61 -25.78 71.73 18.29
N ASP A 62 -24.93 70.87 17.82
CA ASP A 62 -25.28 69.51 17.39
C ASP A 62 -24.37 68.48 18.07
N ALA A 63 -25.00 67.47 18.63
CA ALA A 63 -24.47 66.41 19.42
C ALA A 63 -23.51 65.53 18.63
N PRO A 64 -22.61 64.83 19.31
CA PRO A 64 -21.53 64.06 18.65
C PRO A 64 -22.03 62.74 18.08
N SER A 65 -22.14 62.62 16.77
CA SER A 65 -22.30 61.34 16.06
C SER A 65 -20.91 60.75 15.81
N GLY A 66 -20.13 60.53 16.90
CA GLY A 66 -18.77 60.00 16.83
C GLY A 66 -18.63 58.59 17.34
N GLY A 67 -19.73 57.89 17.68
CA GLY A 67 -19.64 56.64 18.44
C GLY A 67 -19.23 55.41 17.65
N LEU A 68 -19.49 55.33 16.36
CA LEU A 68 -19.27 54.08 15.63
C LEU A 68 -17.90 53.99 14.96
N MET A 69 -17.35 55.11 14.47
CA MET A 69 -16.00 55.13 13.85
C MET A 69 -14.85 55.07 14.87
N ALA A 70 -15.08 55.44 16.11
CA ALA A 70 -14.08 55.35 17.18
C ALA A 70 -13.92 53.92 17.73
N LEU A 71 -14.91 53.05 17.51
CA LEU A 71 -14.86 51.65 17.95
C LEU A 71 -14.12 50.75 16.97
N ILE A 72 -13.97 51.15 15.69
CA ILE A 72 -13.29 50.31 14.66
C ILE A 72 -11.80 50.06 14.99
N PRO A 73 -10.98 51.03 15.40
CA PRO A 73 -9.60 50.79 15.77
C PRO A 73 -9.47 49.90 17.00
N SER A 74 -10.37 50.02 17.96
CA SER A 74 -10.41 49.21 19.17
C SER A 74 -10.83 47.78 18.86
N ALA A 75 -11.80 47.55 17.96
CA ALA A 75 -12.22 46.25 17.52
C ALA A 75 -11.12 45.53 16.73
N ILE A 76 -10.40 46.25 15.86
CA ILE A 76 -9.25 45.72 15.14
C ILE A 76 -8.13 45.37 16.13
N GLY A 77 -7.85 46.23 17.11
CA GLY A 77 -6.85 45.96 18.15
C GLY A 77 -7.18 44.71 18.97
N VAL A 78 -8.42 44.57 19.41
CA VAL A 78 -8.90 43.36 20.11
C VAL A 78 -8.81 42.12 19.21
N PHE A 79 -9.17 42.22 17.94
CA PHE A 79 -9.10 41.11 16.97
C PHE A 79 -7.63 40.68 16.76
N VAL A 80 -6.70 41.62 16.58
CA VAL A 80 -5.26 41.32 16.45
C VAL A 80 -4.71 40.75 17.74
N LEU A 81 -5.15 41.23 18.92
CA LEU A 81 -4.75 40.70 20.21
C LEU A 81 -5.27 39.24 20.38
N VAL A 82 -6.55 38.99 20.03
CA VAL A 82 -7.12 37.63 20.05
C VAL A 82 -6.37 36.71 19.10
N LEU A 83 -6.07 37.15 17.89
CA LEU A 83 -5.26 36.38 16.95
C LEU A 83 -3.86 36.10 17.48
N SER A 84 -3.22 37.11 18.13
CA SER A 84 -1.89 36.95 18.73
C SER A 84 -1.92 36.00 19.92
N VAL A 85 -2.97 36.07 20.77
CA VAL A 85 -3.18 35.13 21.87
C VAL A 85 -3.46 33.74 21.36
N MET A 86 -4.32 33.59 20.35
CA MET A 86 -4.59 32.30 19.69
C MET A 86 -3.31 31.72 19.06
N ALA A 87 -2.48 32.54 18.42
CA ALA A 87 -1.20 32.13 17.88
C ALA A 87 -0.23 31.70 18.98
N ARG A 88 -0.19 32.42 20.13
CA ARG A 88 0.61 32.07 21.30
C ARG A 88 0.10 30.84 22.04
N MET A 89 -1.22 30.65 22.12
CA MET A 89 -1.86 29.45 22.68
C MET A 89 -1.76 28.25 21.76
N GLY A 90 -1.06 28.36 20.59
CA GLY A 90 -0.83 27.27 19.69
C GLY A 90 -2.06 26.92 18.85
N PHE A 91 -2.82 27.94 18.41
CA PHE A 91 -3.81 27.73 17.35
C PHE A 91 -3.05 27.30 16.09
N ARG A 92 -2.83 26.00 16.03
CA ARG A 92 -2.15 25.34 14.92
C ARG A 92 -3.23 24.89 13.94
N GLY A 93 -2.98 25.14 12.68
CA GLY A 93 -3.87 24.66 11.62
C GLY A 93 -4.09 23.16 11.78
N ARG A 94 -5.29 22.69 11.48
CA ARG A 94 -5.59 21.26 11.43
C ARG A 94 -4.78 20.62 10.29
N ALA A 95 -4.30 19.42 10.51
CA ALA A 95 -3.68 18.67 9.44
C ALA A 95 -4.68 18.52 8.27
N THR A 96 -4.23 18.79 7.05
CA THR A 96 -5.03 18.73 5.84
C THR A 96 -4.45 17.78 4.78
N VAL A 97 -3.18 17.43 4.94
CA VAL A 97 -2.43 16.53 4.05
C VAL A 97 -1.78 15.44 4.89
N ALA A 98 -1.89 14.20 4.43
CA ALA A 98 -1.18 13.06 4.99
C ALA A 98 0.00 12.65 4.09
N GLY A 99 1.01 12.00 4.67
CA GLY A 99 1.96 11.16 3.95
C GLY A 99 1.47 9.72 4.06
N ILE A 100 1.34 9.02 2.95
CA ILE A 100 0.88 7.64 2.94
C ILE A 100 1.85 6.80 2.12
N ASP A 101 2.32 5.74 2.75
CA ASP A 101 3.03 4.64 2.10
C ASP A 101 2.07 3.45 1.98
N LEU A 102 1.70 3.10 0.74
CA LEU A 102 0.87 1.96 0.41
C LEU A 102 1.79 0.81 -0.02
N GLY A 103 2.29 0.06 0.96
CA GLY A 103 3.23 -1.03 0.72
C GLY A 103 2.55 -2.34 0.28
N THR A 104 3.35 -3.29 -0.23
CA THR A 104 2.89 -4.63 -0.63
C THR A 104 2.34 -5.41 0.55
N THR A 105 3.08 -5.45 1.66
CA THR A 105 2.73 -6.21 2.86
C THR A 105 2.13 -5.34 3.95
N ASN A 106 2.67 -4.13 4.14
CA ASN A 106 2.23 -3.20 5.19
C ASN A 106 2.11 -1.79 4.65
N SER A 107 1.20 -1.02 5.23
CA SER A 107 0.95 0.38 4.88
C SER A 107 1.00 1.27 6.11
N VAL A 108 1.36 2.52 5.92
CA VAL A 108 1.50 3.51 6.99
C VAL A 108 0.91 4.85 6.56
N ILE A 109 0.25 5.53 7.49
CA ILE A 109 -0.21 6.91 7.31
C ILE A 109 0.35 7.80 8.40
N CYS A 110 0.92 8.93 8.00
CA CYS A 110 1.48 9.93 8.92
C CYS A 110 0.92 11.31 8.60
N VAL A 111 0.77 12.14 9.63
CA VAL A 111 0.30 13.51 9.52
C VAL A 111 1.22 14.46 10.26
N GLN A 112 1.23 15.72 9.86
CA GLN A 112 1.90 16.74 10.65
C GLN A 112 1.17 16.90 11.99
N ALA A 113 1.89 16.77 13.09
CA ALA A 113 1.38 16.86 14.45
C ALA A 113 1.38 18.33 14.96
N PRO A 114 0.28 19.07 14.82
CA PRO A 114 0.27 20.49 15.21
C PRO A 114 0.50 20.70 16.71
N ALA A 115 0.16 19.69 17.53
CA ALA A 115 0.28 19.76 18.99
C ALA A 115 1.72 19.65 19.51
N LYS A 116 2.63 19.00 18.77
CA LYS A 116 4.01 18.70 19.23
C LYS A 116 5.09 19.66 18.72
N GLY A 117 4.77 20.56 17.83
CA GLY A 117 5.73 21.54 17.26
C GLY A 117 5.66 21.62 15.73
N VAL A 118 6.18 22.72 15.18
CA VAL A 118 6.28 22.85 13.72
C VAL A 118 7.28 21.82 13.21
N GLY A 119 6.87 21.03 12.21
CA GLY A 119 7.73 20.01 11.59
C GLY A 119 7.71 18.62 12.27
N THR A 120 6.97 18.44 13.37
CA THR A 120 6.80 17.10 13.96
C THR A 120 5.77 16.29 13.15
N ILE A 121 6.10 15.06 12.83
CA ILE A 121 5.23 14.12 12.12
C ILE A 121 4.84 13.02 13.10
N ASP A 122 3.56 12.69 13.15
CA ASP A 122 3.02 11.55 13.89
C ASP A 122 2.46 10.54 12.88
N CYS A 123 2.93 9.30 12.98
CA CYS A 123 2.32 8.18 12.29
C CYS A 123 1.17 7.62 13.13
N ILE A 124 0.03 7.41 12.48
CA ILE A 124 -1.23 7.10 13.14
C ILE A 124 -1.24 5.62 13.57
N PRO A 125 -1.40 5.32 14.86
CA PRO A 125 -1.44 3.93 15.30
C PRO A 125 -2.79 3.28 14.93
N ASP A 126 -2.73 2.01 14.53
CA ASP A 126 -3.90 1.16 14.40
C ASP A 126 -4.53 0.94 15.79
N PRO A 127 -5.81 1.27 15.98
CA PRO A 127 -6.48 1.08 17.27
C PRO A 127 -6.47 -0.37 17.76
N ALA A 128 -6.36 -1.35 16.87
CA ALA A 128 -6.37 -2.76 17.22
C ALA A 128 -5.02 -3.26 17.77
N THR A 129 -3.91 -2.67 17.31
CA THR A 129 -2.56 -3.14 17.65
C THR A 129 -1.71 -2.12 18.40
N GLY A 130 -2.06 -0.83 18.31
CA GLY A 130 -1.25 0.28 18.80
C GLY A 130 -0.01 0.57 17.92
N SER A 131 0.23 -0.21 16.85
CA SER A 131 1.32 -0.04 15.91
C SER A 131 0.89 0.92 14.78
N PRO A 132 1.77 1.78 14.26
CA PRO A 132 1.48 2.56 13.06
C PRO A 132 1.53 1.73 11.76
N ILE A 133 1.97 0.49 11.85
CA ILE A 133 2.08 -0.44 10.72
C ILE A 133 0.77 -1.21 10.58
N VAL A 134 0.09 -1.05 9.45
CA VAL A 134 -1.17 -1.70 9.13
C VAL A 134 -0.94 -2.72 8.00
N PRO A 135 -1.27 -4.01 8.19
CA PRO A 135 -1.19 -4.99 7.13
C PRO A 135 -2.00 -4.58 5.88
N SER A 136 -1.40 -4.67 4.70
CA SER A 136 -2.07 -4.40 3.41
C SER A 136 -2.93 -5.59 2.98
N VAL A 137 -3.80 -6.05 3.89
CA VAL A 137 -4.67 -7.23 3.73
C VAL A 137 -6.12 -6.78 3.75
N VAL A 138 -6.92 -7.34 2.86
CA VAL A 138 -8.34 -7.01 2.67
C VAL A 138 -9.13 -8.31 2.61
N SER A 139 -10.10 -8.50 3.50
CA SER A 139 -10.98 -9.68 3.48
C SER A 139 -12.43 -9.27 3.23
N PHE A 140 -13.06 -9.92 2.28
CA PHE A 140 -14.44 -9.69 1.90
C PHE A 140 -15.37 -10.54 2.75
N LEU A 141 -16.47 -9.93 3.19
CA LEU A 141 -17.46 -10.58 4.02
C LEU A 141 -18.64 -11.04 3.15
N ASP A 142 -19.19 -12.21 3.42
CA ASP A 142 -20.39 -12.73 2.77
C ASP A 142 -21.65 -12.03 3.30
N LEU A 143 -21.67 -10.70 3.17
CA LEU A 143 -22.82 -9.90 3.53
C LEU A 143 -23.64 -9.58 2.27
N PRO A 144 -24.98 -9.76 2.31
CA PRO A 144 -25.81 -9.30 1.21
C PRO A 144 -25.59 -7.80 1.01
N GLU A 145 -25.40 -7.35 -0.24
CA GLU A 145 -25.28 -5.94 -0.57
C GLU A 145 -26.48 -5.19 0.01
N ARG A 146 -26.27 -4.47 1.11
CA ARG A 146 -27.29 -3.55 1.61
C ARG A 146 -27.28 -2.33 0.70
N PRO A 147 -28.44 -1.94 0.16
CA PRO A 147 -28.53 -0.67 -0.57
C PRO A 147 -28.01 0.44 0.34
N VAL A 148 -26.98 1.13 -0.11
CA VAL A 148 -26.36 2.24 0.60
C VAL A 148 -27.41 3.33 0.78
N GLY A 149 -27.92 3.47 1.99
CA GLY A 149 -28.80 4.59 2.34
C GLY A 149 -28.08 5.92 2.16
N PRO A 150 -28.78 7.03 1.89
CA PRO A 150 -28.21 8.33 1.54
C PRO A 150 -27.44 9.03 2.68
N SER A 151 -27.09 8.33 3.75
CA SER A 151 -26.48 8.89 4.98
C SER A 151 -24.95 8.94 4.99
N SER A 152 -24.26 8.45 3.97
CA SER A 152 -22.79 8.54 3.93
C SER A 152 -22.37 9.92 3.42
N LYS A 153 -21.72 10.71 4.27
CA LYS A 153 -21.21 12.06 3.96
C LYS A 153 -20.08 12.08 2.92
N THR A 154 -19.50 10.92 2.59
CA THR A 154 -18.51 10.74 1.54
C THR A 154 -18.93 9.57 0.66
N PRO A 155 -19.26 9.83 -0.62
CA PRO A 155 -19.53 8.74 -1.55
C PRO A 155 -18.21 7.99 -1.80
N SER A 156 -18.08 6.78 -1.27
CA SER A 156 -17.03 5.85 -1.66
C SER A 156 -17.31 5.36 -3.08
N LEU A 157 -16.27 5.38 -3.92
CA LEU A 157 -16.32 4.79 -5.26
C LEU A 157 -15.98 3.29 -5.23
N LEU A 158 -15.58 2.77 -4.06
CA LEU A 158 -15.26 1.36 -3.85
C LEU A 158 -16.52 0.48 -3.97
N ARG A 159 -16.41 -0.63 -4.67
CA ARG A 159 -17.42 -1.67 -4.82
C ARG A 159 -16.77 -3.05 -4.65
N PRO A 160 -17.30 -3.92 -3.79
CA PRO A 160 -18.43 -3.70 -2.86
C PRO A 160 -18.20 -2.55 -1.88
N HIS A 161 -19.26 -2.14 -1.18
CA HIS A 161 -19.15 -1.04 -0.22
C HIS A 161 -18.18 -1.39 0.91
N PRO A 162 -17.36 -0.46 1.43
CA PRO A 162 -16.38 -0.72 2.49
C PRO A 162 -16.92 -1.40 3.76
N SER A 163 -18.24 -1.32 4.02
CA SER A 163 -18.86 -2.04 5.14
C SER A 163 -18.95 -3.57 4.96
N ALA A 164 -18.74 -4.05 3.73
CA ALA A 164 -18.66 -5.48 3.42
C ALA A 164 -17.23 -6.00 3.38
N VAL A 165 -16.29 -5.22 3.91
CA VAL A 165 -14.85 -5.52 3.85
C VAL A 165 -14.22 -5.23 5.19
N VAL A 166 -13.32 -6.08 5.64
CA VAL A 166 -12.40 -5.82 6.75
C VAL A 166 -10.98 -5.64 6.22
N VAL A 167 -10.19 -4.81 6.91
CA VAL A 167 -8.84 -4.44 6.45
C VAL A 167 -7.85 -4.52 7.61
N GLY A 168 -6.58 -4.67 7.28
CA GLY A 168 -5.49 -4.63 8.25
C GLY A 168 -5.41 -5.90 9.10
N GLN A 169 -5.15 -5.73 10.40
CA GLN A 169 -4.97 -6.87 11.30
C GLN A 169 -6.19 -7.77 11.41
N ALA A 170 -7.40 -7.20 11.29
CA ALA A 170 -8.63 -7.97 11.30
C ALA A 170 -8.74 -8.87 10.05
N ALA A 171 -8.34 -8.37 8.89
CA ALA A 171 -8.27 -9.16 7.65
C ALA A 171 -7.15 -10.20 7.72
N LYS A 172 -5.96 -9.84 8.26
CA LYS A 172 -4.83 -10.76 8.38
C LYS A 172 -5.20 -12.02 9.18
N ARG A 173 -6.01 -11.91 10.21
CA ARG A 173 -6.50 -13.06 11.01
C ARG A 173 -7.43 -13.98 10.23
N ARG A 174 -7.97 -13.53 9.11
CA ARG A 174 -8.89 -14.29 8.25
C ARG A 174 -8.18 -15.03 7.12
N ILE A 175 -6.87 -14.84 6.95
CA ILE A 175 -6.09 -15.54 5.91
C ILE A 175 -6.27 -17.06 6.07
N ASP A 176 -6.15 -17.58 7.29
CA ASP A 176 -6.20 -19.01 7.57
C ASP A 176 -7.62 -19.59 7.51
N SER A 177 -8.63 -18.80 7.89
CA SER A 177 -10.03 -19.25 7.95
C SER A 177 -10.84 -18.94 6.70
N HIS A 178 -10.49 -17.91 5.95
CA HIS A 178 -11.19 -17.47 4.73
C HIS A 178 -10.19 -17.11 3.63
N PRO A 179 -9.33 -18.06 3.20
CA PRO A 179 -8.23 -17.77 2.29
C PRO A 179 -8.70 -17.28 0.91
N HIS A 180 -9.81 -17.86 0.38
CA HIS A 180 -10.36 -17.46 -0.92
C HIS A 180 -11.03 -16.08 -0.93
N GLN A 181 -11.27 -15.48 0.24
CA GLN A 181 -11.91 -14.17 0.39
C GLN A 181 -10.95 -13.10 0.91
N THR A 182 -9.70 -13.47 1.21
CA THR A 182 -8.73 -12.59 1.85
C THR A 182 -7.57 -12.31 0.92
N LEU A 183 -7.52 -11.07 0.42
CA LEU A 183 -6.53 -10.62 -0.56
C LEU A 183 -5.35 -9.94 0.12
N TYR A 184 -4.15 -10.31 -0.30
CA TYR A 184 -2.89 -9.70 0.11
C TYR A 184 -1.92 -9.68 -1.09
N ASN A 185 -0.78 -9.03 -0.98
CA ASN A 185 0.21 -8.87 -2.05
C ASN A 185 -0.35 -8.21 -3.34
N ALA A 186 -1.48 -7.50 -3.27
CA ALA A 186 -2.15 -6.92 -4.43
C ALA A 186 -1.27 -5.93 -5.22
N LYS A 187 -0.29 -5.28 -4.57
CA LYS A 187 0.65 -4.37 -5.23
C LYS A 187 1.56 -5.10 -6.23
N ARG A 188 1.83 -6.41 -6.04
CA ARG A 188 2.59 -7.24 -7.01
C ARG A 188 1.84 -7.45 -8.33
N VAL A 189 0.51 -7.36 -8.30
CA VAL A 189 -0.38 -7.57 -9.47
C VAL A 189 -0.71 -6.26 -10.18
N LEU A 190 -0.48 -5.13 -9.53
CA LEU A 190 -0.91 -3.80 -9.99
C LEU A 190 -0.30 -3.47 -11.36
N GLY A 191 -1.15 -3.27 -12.38
CA GLY A 191 -0.77 -2.90 -13.73
C GLY A 191 -0.11 -4.02 -14.54
N ARG A 192 -0.31 -5.28 -14.13
CA ARG A 192 0.22 -6.46 -14.81
C ARG A 192 -0.91 -7.28 -15.42
N THR A 193 -0.58 -8.04 -16.45
CA THR A 193 -1.50 -9.02 -17.04
C THR A 193 -1.45 -10.35 -16.27
N ALA A 194 -2.44 -11.20 -16.45
CA ALA A 194 -2.45 -12.51 -15.81
C ALA A 194 -1.30 -13.44 -16.30
N ASP A 195 -0.78 -13.19 -17.51
CA ASP A 195 0.33 -13.95 -18.09
C ASP A 195 1.72 -13.45 -17.61
N ASP A 196 1.77 -12.37 -16.83
CA ASP A 196 3.03 -11.87 -16.27
C ASP A 196 3.63 -12.91 -15.31
N PRO A 197 4.93 -13.27 -15.45
CA PRO A 197 5.57 -14.27 -14.60
C PRO A 197 5.44 -14.00 -13.09
N ALA A 198 5.44 -12.72 -12.68
CA ALA A 198 5.27 -12.35 -11.28
C ALA A 198 3.85 -12.62 -10.78
N VAL A 199 2.84 -12.46 -11.65
CA VAL A 199 1.43 -12.79 -11.34
C VAL A 199 1.22 -14.29 -11.30
N GLN A 200 1.82 -15.04 -12.22
CA GLN A 200 1.76 -16.50 -12.23
C GLN A 200 2.41 -17.11 -10.99
N SER A 201 3.60 -16.63 -10.61
CA SER A 201 4.27 -17.06 -9.37
C SER A 201 3.39 -16.79 -8.15
N LEU A 202 2.81 -15.60 -8.05
CA LEU A 202 1.90 -15.28 -6.94
C LEU A 202 0.66 -16.18 -6.95
N SER A 203 0.11 -16.50 -8.13
CA SER A 203 -1.08 -17.36 -8.26
C SER A 203 -0.82 -18.80 -7.77
N GLU A 204 0.42 -19.26 -7.77
CA GLU A 204 0.82 -20.56 -7.21
C GLU A 204 0.98 -20.51 -5.67
N GLU A 205 1.19 -19.31 -5.10
CA GLU A 205 1.45 -19.11 -3.67
C GLU A 205 0.17 -18.81 -2.87
N VAL A 206 -0.89 -18.30 -3.53
CA VAL A 206 -2.11 -17.82 -2.87
C VAL A 206 -3.31 -18.72 -3.16
N GLU A 207 -4.29 -18.72 -2.26
CA GLU A 207 -5.49 -19.53 -2.39
C GLU A 207 -6.67 -18.78 -3.04
N PHE A 208 -6.61 -17.45 -3.13
CA PHE A 208 -7.60 -16.67 -3.88
C PHE A 208 -7.31 -16.68 -5.38
N ALA A 209 -8.37 -16.61 -6.19
CA ALA A 209 -8.22 -16.71 -7.64
C ALA A 209 -7.76 -15.39 -8.27
N ILE A 210 -6.74 -15.47 -9.12
CA ILE A 210 -6.27 -14.38 -9.97
C ILE A 210 -6.58 -14.74 -11.40
N HIS A 211 -7.38 -13.91 -12.07
CA HIS A 211 -7.74 -14.07 -13.47
C HIS A 211 -7.54 -12.74 -14.19
N GLY A 212 -7.53 -12.75 -15.49
CA GLY A 212 -7.52 -11.56 -16.32
C GLY A 212 -7.53 -11.95 -17.77
N ASP A 213 -8.25 -11.15 -18.54
CA ASP A 213 -8.08 -11.10 -19.98
C ASP A 213 -6.78 -10.30 -20.27
N SER A 214 -6.46 -10.10 -21.52
CA SER A 214 -5.20 -9.54 -22.01
C SER A 214 -4.77 -8.18 -21.43
N ASP A 215 -5.61 -7.48 -20.69
CA ASP A 215 -5.38 -6.08 -20.31
C ASP A 215 -4.89 -5.89 -18.87
N GLU A 216 -5.49 -6.53 -17.87
CA GLU A 216 -5.10 -6.40 -16.45
C GLU A 216 -5.56 -7.61 -15.63
N ALA A 217 -4.69 -8.11 -14.75
CA ALA A 217 -5.05 -9.16 -13.82
C ALA A 217 -5.98 -8.63 -12.73
N THR A 218 -6.99 -9.44 -12.36
CA THR A 218 -8.02 -9.12 -11.36
C THR A 218 -8.20 -10.27 -10.39
N PHE A 219 -8.72 -9.97 -9.21
CA PHE A 219 -9.05 -10.94 -8.18
C PHE A 219 -10.52 -11.34 -8.25
N HIS A 220 -10.78 -12.62 -8.04
CA HIS A 220 -12.14 -13.16 -7.95
C HIS A 220 -12.33 -13.74 -6.55
N VAL A 221 -13.25 -13.18 -5.79
CA VAL A 221 -13.47 -13.52 -4.38
C VAL A 221 -14.89 -14.00 -4.14
N GLY A 222 -15.05 -15.23 -3.70
CA GLY A 222 -16.27 -15.82 -3.15
C GLY A 222 -17.58 -15.31 -3.76
N HIS A 223 -18.38 -14.65 -2.97
CA HIS A 223 -19.68 -14.08 -3.34
C HIS A 223 -19.60 -13.00 -4.45
N TYR A 224 -18.43 -12.40 -4.67
CA TYR A 224 -18.18 -11.38 -5.67
C TYR A 224 -17.46 -11.94 -6.91
N ALA A 225 -17.52 -13.26 -7.12
CA ALA A 225 -16.83 -13.92 -8.24
C ALA A 225 -17.25 -13.38 -9.63
N GLU A 226 -18.51 -12.90 -9.75
CA GLU A 226 -19.02 -12.29 -10.98
C GLU A 226 -18.57 -10.83 -11.18
N THR A 227 -17.99 -10.21 -10.13
CA THR A 227 -17.52 -8.81 -10.19
C THR A 227 -16.01 -8.79 -9.87
N PRO A 228 -15.14 -8.76 -10.88
CA PRO A 228 -13.71 -8.76 -10.68
C PRO A 228 -13.25 -7.58 -9.82
N ILE A 229 -12.35 -7.82 -8.89
CA ILE A 229 -11.75 -6.81 -8.02
C ILE A 229 -10.39 -6.43 -8.59
N ALA A 230 -10.25 -5.20 -9.06
CA ALA A 230 -8.97 -4.72 -9.55
C ALA A 230 -7.96 -4.50 -8.40
N PRO A 231 -6.64 -4.69 -8.63
CA PRO A 231 -5.60 -4.42 -7.62
C PRO A 231 -5.68 -3.01 -7.02
N ALA A 232 -5.99 -2.00 -7.84
CA ALA A 232 -6.21 -0.63 -7.39
C ALA A 232 -7.40 -0.49 -6.41
N GLN A 233 -8.44 -1.33 -6.52
CA GLN A 233 -9.55 -1.34 -5.57
C GLN A 233 -9.10 -1.90 -4.21
N VAL A 234 -8.28 -2.96 -4.20
CA VAL A 234 -7.70 -3.51 -2.96
C VAL A 234 -6.89 -2.42 -2.24
N GLY A 235 -5.99 -1.73 -2.97
CA GLY A 235 -5.28 -0.56 -2.44
C GLY A 235 -6.22 0.53 -1.92
N GLY A 236 -7.33 0.77 -2.63
CA GLY A 236 -8.36 1.73 -2.22
C GLY A 236 -9.02 1.40 -0.89
N TYR A 237 -9.30 0.13 -0.59
CA TYR A 237 -9.81 -0.29 0.73
C TYR A 237 -8.79 -0.05 1.84
N VAL A 238 -7.51 -0.36 1.60
CA VAL A 238 -6.44 -0.08 2.56
C VAL A 238 -6.35 1.42 2.84
N VAL A 239 -6.31 2.26 1.80
CA VAL A 239 -6.28 3.73 1.94
C VAL A 239 -7.52 4.24 2.69
N HIS A 240 -8.70 3.72 2.37
CA HIS A 240 -9.94 4.08 3.06
C HIS A 240 -9.85 3.79 4.56
N HIS A 241 -9.34 2.62 4.95
CA HIS A 241 -9.15 2.24 6.34
C HIS A 241 -8.16 3.17 7.05
N LEU A 242 -7.00 3.46 6.43
CA LEU A 242 -6.01 4.41 6.97
C LEU A 242 -6.60 5.80 7.18
N MET A 243 -7.45 6.26 6.28
CA MET A 243 -8.15 7.54 6.41
C MET A 243 -9.18 7.53 7.55
N GLN A 244 -9.89 6.44 7.77
CA GLN A 244 -10.81 6.29 8.90
C GLN A 244 -10.05 6.32 10.24
N MET A 245 -8.94 5.61 10.35
CA MET A 245 -8.05 5.65 11.52
C MET A 245 -7.61 7.09 11.80
N THR A 246 -7.18 7.80 10.74
CA THR A 246 -6.73 9.20 10.84
C THR A 246 -7.83 10.13 11.32
N GLN A 247 -9.04 10.00 10.81
CA GLN A 247 -10.20 10.79 11.25
C GLN A 247 -10.53 10.54 12.72
N THR A 248 -10.50 9.28 13.13
CA THR A 248 -10.72 8.88 14.52
C THR A 248 -9.64 9.45 15.45
N PHE A 249 -8.37 9.33 15.07
CA PHE A 249 -7.24 9.81 15.86
C PHE A 249 -7.23 11.35 15.99
N LEU A 250 -7.49 12.07 14.91
CA LEU A 250 -7.50 13.54 14.89
C LEU A 250 -8.80 14.16 15.43
N GLY A 251 -9.88 13.39 15.50
CA GLY A 251 -11.21 13.88 15.87
C GLY A 251 -11.82 14.82 14.81
N HIS A 252 -11.33 14.80 13.57
CA HIS A 252 -11.87 15.59 12.46
C HIS A 252 -11.55 14.93 11.10
N ASP A 253 -12.30 15.34 10.06
CA ASP A 253 -12.21 14.82 8.70
C ASP A 253 -11.53 15.77 7.69
N ASN A 254 -10.71 16.70 8.14
CA ASN A 254 -10.10 17.73 7.29
C ASN A 254 -8.97 17.18 6.39
N VAL A 255 -8.41 16.00 6.67
CA VAL A 255 -7.43 15.36 5.82
C VAL A 255 -8.14 14.79 4.60
N LYS A 256 -7.94 15.39 3.44
CA LYS A 256 -8.55 15.00 2.15
C LYS A 256 -7.53 14.79 1.06
N SER A 257 -6.26 15.07 1.36
CA SER A 257 -5.17 15.05 0.40
C SER A 257 -4.00 14.25 0.95
N ALA A 258 -3.24 13.62 0.06
CA ALA A 258 -2.06 12.88 0.43
C ALA A 258 -0.87 13.15 -0.49
N VAL A 259 0.33 13.09 0.09
CA VAL A 259 1.59 12.79 -0.61
C VAL A 259 1.76 11.28 -0.52
N ILE A 260 2.01 10.62 -1.64
CA ILE A 260 2.13 9.17 -1.71
C ILE A 260 3.49 8.73 -2.21
N CYS A 261 3.93 7.56 -1.78
CA CYS A 261 5.17 6.95 -2.24
C CYS A 261 4.88 5.83 -3.26
N VAL A 262 5.79 5.68 -4.23
CA VAL A 262 5.79 4.61 -5.22
C VAL A 262 7.21 4.09 -5.43
N PRO A 263 7.42 2.82 -5.77
CA PRO A 263 8.72 2.31 -6.16
C PRO A 263 9.33 3.11 -7.31
N ALA A 264 10.66 3.28 -7.31
CA ALA A 264 11.36 4.00 -8.36
C ALA A 264 11.17 3.35 -9.74
N LYS A 265 11.08 2.01 -9.77
CA LYS A 265 10.88 1.21 -10.98
C LYS A 265 9.46 1.25 -11.56
N PHE A 266 8.47 1.74 -10.81
CA PHE A 266 7.10 1.79 -11.32
C PHE A 266 7.01 2.62 -12.59
N ASP A 267 6.42 2.03 -13.61
CA ASP A 267 6.12 2.71 -14.86
C ASP A 267 4.97 3.74 -14.70
N ALA A 268 4.69 4.47 -15.78
CA ALA A 268 3.64 5.49 -15.77
C ALA A 268 2.23 4.91 -15.57
N HIS A 269 2.00 3.65 -15.95
CA HIS A 269 0.73 2.96 -15.76
C HIS A 269 0.53 2.58 -14.30
N GLN A 270 1.51 1.91 -13.68
CA GLN A 270 1.50 1.54 -12.27
C GLN A 270 1.38 2.75 -11.35
N ARG A 271 2.09 3.86 -11.66
CA ARG A 271 1.96 5.13 -10.92
C ARG A 271 0.53 5.71 -11.00
N ARG A 272 -0.13 5.62 -12.17
CA ARG A 272 -1.53 6.05 -12.33
C ARG A 272 -2.49 5.17 -11.55
N LEU A 273 -2.33 3.83 -11.60
CA LEU A 273 -3.16 2.90 -10.86
C LEU A 273 -3.00 3.06 -9.35
N THR A 274 -1.76 3.31 -8.88
CA THR A 274 -1.53 3.66 -7.47
C THR A 274 -2.34 4.92 -7.10
N ALA A 275 -2.23 6.00 -7.90
CA ALA A 275 -3.01 7.21 -7.63
C ALA A 275 -4.54 6.97 -7.71
N GLN A 276 -4.98 6.06 -8.58
CA GLN A 276 -6.38 5.66 -8.68
C GLN A 276 -6.88 4.99 -7.40
N ALA A 277 -6.09 4.16 -6.72
CA ALA A 277 -6.43 3.57 -5.42
C ALA A 277 -6.81 4.66 -4.41
N PHE A 278 -6.05 5.75 -4.35
CA PHE A 278 -6.35 6.89 -3.49
C PHE A 278 -7.64 7.63 -3.90
N GLN A 279 -7.85 7.80 -5.20
CA GLN A 279 -9.07 8.44 -5.71
C GLN A 279 -10.31 7.62 -5.39
N LEU A 280 -10.25 6.29 -5.48
CA LEU A 280 -11.34 5.37 -5.09
C LEU A 280 -11.68 5.52 -3.61
N ALA A 281 -10.70 5.78 -2.76
CA ALA A 281 -10.89 6.07 -1.34
C ALA A 281 -11.33 7.52 -1.06
N GLY A 282 -11.51 8.36 -2.08
CA GLY A 282 -11.90 9.77 -1.95
C GLY A 282 -10.75 10.70 -1.51
N VAL A 283 -9.49 10.30 -1.72
CA VAL A 283 -8.30 11.06 -1.36
C VAL A 283 -7.68 11.70 -2.60
N GLN A 284 -7.40 13.01 -2.52
CA GLN A 284 -6.71 13.74 -3.57
C GLN A 284 -5.19 13.52 -3.43
N VAL A 285 -4.55 12.99 -4.46
CA VAL A 285 -3.10 12.90 -4.54
C VAL A 285 -2.52 14.25 -4.95
N VAL A 286 -1.76 14.89 -4.05
CA VAL A 286 -1.13 16.19 -4.31
C VAL A 286 0.29 16.04 -4.83
N ARG A 287 0.96 14.96 -4.50
CA ARG A 287 2.29 14.63 -4.99
C ARG A 287 2.57 13.13 -4.91
N VAL A 288 3.28 12.64 -5.91
CA VAL A 288 3.88 11.30 -5.92
C VAL A 288 5.39 11.47 -5.72
N VAL A 289 5.97 10.71 -4.82
CA VAL A 289 7.41 10.71 -4.49
C VAL A 289 7.90 9.27 -4.64
N GLU A 290 9.11 9.09 -5.11
CA GLU A 290 9.72 7.78 -5.16
C GLU A 290 10.16 7.33 -3.76
N GLU A 291 9.88 6.07 -3.42
CA GLU A 291 10.17 5.49 -2.08
C GLU A 291 11.62 5.73 -1.64
N PRO A 292 12.66 5.49 -2.48
CA PRO A 292 14.04 5.73 -2.06
C PRO A 292 14.34 7.22 -1.81
N THR A 293 13.73 8.12 -2.59
CA THR A 293 13.84 9.56 -2.37
C THR A 293 13.19 9.97 -1.05
N ALA A 294 12.00 9.42 -0.76
CA ALA A 294 11.30 9.66 0.50
C ALA A 294 12.11 9.18 1.70
N ALA A 295 12.74 8.00 1.60
CA ALA A 295 13.61 7.44 2.62
C ALA A 295 14.83 8.35 2.86
N ALA A 296 15.54 8.75 1.81
CA ALA A 296 16.70 9.67 1.91
C ALA A 296 16.34 11.01 2.57
N LEU A 297 15.16 11.56 2.24
CA LEU A 297 14.64 12.79 2.84
C LEU A 297 14.28 12.59 4.32
N ALA A 298 13.65 11.48 4.69
CA ALA A 298 13.25 11.18 6.06
C ALA A 298 14.45 11.03 7.00
N TYR A 299 15.51 10.39 6.54
CA TYR A 299 16.77 10.26 7.29
C TYR A 299 17.62 11.54 7.26
N GLY A 300 17.23 12.56 6.49
CA GLY A 300 17.96 13.83 6.40
C GLY A 300 19.31 13.72 5.70
N LEU A 301 19.58 12.63 4.99
CA LEU A 301 20.89 12.36 4.37
C LEU A 301 21.23 13.40 3.28
N HIS A 302 20.23 13.94 2.60
CA HIS A 302 20.38 15.00 1.58
C HIS A 302 20.96 16.32 2.14
N ARG A 303 21.02 16.50 3.47
CA ARG A 303 21.58 17.67 4.15
C ARG A 303 22.89 17.36 4.88
N LYS A 304 23.33 16.11 4.85
CA LYS A 304 24.54 15.69 5.56
C LYS A 304 25.76 16.07 4.74
N ALA A 305 26.65 16.88 5.32
CA ALA A 305 27.90 17.29 4.67
C ALA A 305 28.78 16.08 4.33
N GLY A 306 29.33 16.06 3.10
CA GLY A 306 30.21 14.99 2.63
C GLY A 306 29.46 13.71 2.20
N VAL A 307 28.15 13.81 1.98
CA VAL A 307 27.36 12.72 1.35
C VAL A 307 27.01 13.15 -0.06
N ASP A 308 27.65 12.51 -1.04
CA ASP A 308 27.41 12.74 -2.46
C ASP A 308 26.51 11.64 -3.06
N TYR A 309 26.57 10.43 -2.47
CA TYR A 309 25.79 9.28 -2.91
C TYR A 309 25.09 8.59 -1.73
N ILE A 310 23.90 8.09 -1.98
CA ILE A 310 23.09 7.32 -1.02
C ILE A 310 22.64 6.04 -1.73
N LEU A 311 23.02 4.88 -1.21
CA LEU A 311 22.43 3.63 -1.59
C LEU A 311 21.23 3.36 -0.66
N VAL A 312 20.05 3.23 -1.25
CA VAL A 312 18.85 2.76 -0.55
C VAL A 312 18.68 1.29 -0.89
N TYR A 313 18.67 0.47 0.15
CA TYR A 313 18.40 -0.97 0.09
C TYR A 313 17.09 -1.20 0.82
N ASP A 314 15.99 -1.19 0.06
CA ASP A 314 14.63 -1.38 0.58
C ASP A 314 14.24 -2.84 0.45
N PHE A 315 14.35 -3.57 1.57
CA PHE A 315 14.02 -4.97 1.66
C PHE A 315 12.64 -5.11 2.32
N GLY A 316 11.63 -5.05 1.48
CA GLY A 316 10.23 -5.09 1.91
C GLY A 316 9.72 -6.49 2.26
N GLY A 317 8.42 -6.59 2.53
CA GLY A 317 7.79 -7.88 2.80
C GLY A 317 7.61 -8.75 1.57
N GLY A 318 7.56 -8.16 0.38
CA GLY A 318 7.30 -8.88 -0.86
C GLY A 318 8.26 -8.56 -2.00
N THR A 319 9.04 -7.48 -1.91
CA THR A 319 9.98 -7.02 -2.94
C THR A 319 11.28 -6.56 -2.30
N LEU A 320 12.34 -6.62 -3.09
CA LEU A 320 13.61 -5.98 -2.82
C LEU A 320 13.82 -4.89 -3.86
N ASP A 321 13.93 -3.64 -3.42
CA ASP A 321 14.18 -2.49 -4.26
C ASP A 321 15.50 -1.80 -3.85
N LEU A 322 16.40 -1.64 -4.81
CA LEU A 322 17.66 -0.94 -4.63
C LEU A 322 17.68 0.31 -5.50
N SER A 323 18.16 1.41 -4.93
CA SER A 323 18.33 2.64 -5.67
C SER A 323 19.60 3.36 -5.25
N LEU A 324 20.39 3.78 -6.23
CA LEU A 324 21.53 4.68 -6.01
C LEU A 324 21.08 6.10 -6.30
N LEU A 325 21.22 6.95 -5.30
CA LEU A 325 20.85 8.36 -5.36
C LEU A 325 22.11 9.22 -5.37
N HIS A 326 22.09 10.28 -6.17
CA HIS A 326 23.10 11.35 -6.12
C HIS A 326 22.54 12.56 -5.37
N VAL A 327 23.33 13.13 -4.50
CA VAL A 327 22.98 14.33 -3.71
C VAL A 327 23.84 15.50 -4.17
N SER A 328 23.19 16.54 -4.68
CA SER A 328 23.87 17.78 -5.09
C SER A 328 23.04 18.99 -4.67
N ASP A 329 23.64 19.92 -3.95
CA ASP A 329 23.02 21.17 -3.51
C ASP A 329 21.66 21.00 -2.79
N GLY A 330 21.49 19.86 -2.08
CA GLY A 330 20.26 19.52 -1.36
C GLY A 330 19.17 18.90 -2.23
N PHE A 331 19.44 18.70 -3.51
CA PHE A 331 18.60 17.89 -4.42
C PHE A 331 19.03 16.44 -4.36
N VAL A 332 18.06 15.55 -4.60
CA VAL A 332 18.27 14.11 -4.61
C VAL A 332 17.73 13.58 -5.94
N ASP A 333 18.61 13.00 -6.73
CA ASP A 333 18.30 12.44 -8.04
C ASP A 333 18.56 10.92 -8.04
N VAL A 334 17.65 10.12 -8.56
CA VAL A 334 17.83 8.68 -8.73
C VAL A 334 18.71 8.43 -9.96
N MET A 335 19.92 7.92 -9.73
CA MET A 335 20.86 7.58 -10.80
C MET A 335 20.51 6.27 -11.47
N GLY A 336 20.03 5.31 -10.70
CA GLY A 336 19.61 4.00 -11.18
C GLY A 336 18.94 3.20 -10.08
N SER A 337 18.18 2.20 -10.51
CA SER A 337 17.47 1.27 -9.62
C SER A 337 17.51 -0.13 -10.18
N ASP A 338 17.69 -1.12 -9.30
CA ASP A 338 17.52 -2.54 -9.58
C ASP A 338 16.76 -3.19 -8.42
N GLY A 339 16.44 -4.47 -8.50
CA GLY A 339 15.70 -5.16 -7.45
C GLY A 339 15.25 -6.55 -7.87
N ASP A 340 14.48 -7.14 -6.99
CA ASP A 340 13.85 -8.43 -7.20
C ASP A 340 12.40 -8.35 -6.69
N GLU A 341 11.46 -8.42 -7.61
CA GLU A 341 10.03 -8.26 -7.34
C GLU A 341 9.38 -9.49 -6.69
N LEU A 342 10.12 -10.59 -6.64
CA LEU A 342 9.73 -11.87 -6.05
C LEU A 342 10.64 -12.24 -4.87
N LEU A 343 11.26 -11.25 -4.21
CA LEU A 343 12.11 -11.48 -3.06
C LEU A 343 11.78 -10.48 -1.95
N GLY A 344 11.26 -10.99 -0.85
CA GLY A 344 10.92 -10.20 0.33
C GLY A 344 10.77 -11.05 1.58
N GLY A 345 10.33 -10.44 2.67
CA GLY A 345 10.12 -11.12 3.95
C GLY A 345 9.21 -12.34 3.87
N ALA A 346 8.20 -12.31 2.99
CA ALA A 346 7.26 -13.42 2.79
C ALA A 346 7.95 -14.67 2.22
N ASP A 347 8.98 -14.50 1.37
CA ASP A 347 9.74 -15.63 0.83
C ASP A 347 10.56 -16.31 1.93
N PHE A 348 11.05 -15.53 2.90
CA PHE A 348 11.71 -16.08 4.09
C PHE A 348 10.72 -16.81 4.99
N ASP A 349 9.49 -16.28 5.15
CA ASP A 349 8.41 -16.93 5.90
C ASP A 349 8.05 -18.26 5.26
N ALA A 350 7.88 -18.28 3.92
CA ALA A 350 7.59 -19.49 3.16
C ALA A 350 8.71 -20.55 3.28
N ALA A 351 9.97 -20.13 3.19
CA ALA A 351 11.10 -21.03 3.33
C ALA A 351 11.16 -21.66 4.73
N VAL A 352 10.89 -20.88 5.78
CA VAL A 352 10.79 -21.40 7.15
C VAL A 352 9.59 -22.33 7.29
N ALA A 353 8.41 -21.94 6.79
CA ALA A 353 7.20 -22.76 6.80
C ALA A 353 7.43 -24.13 6.15
N HIS A 354 8.03 -24.15 4.96
CA HIS A 354 8.37 -25.37 4.24
C HIS A 354 9.36 -26.28 5.02
N HIS A 355 10.37 -25.68 5.65
CA HIS A 355 11.27 -26.42 6.51
C HIS A 355 10.54 -27.08 7.69
N LEU A 356 9.65 -26.34 8.35
CA LEU A 356 8.86 -26.86 9.47
C LEU A 356 7.94 -28.01 9.02
N GLN A 357 7.29 -27.85 7.87
CA GLN A 357 6.46 -28.92 7.28
C GLN A 357 7.25 -30.22 7.07
N GLN A 358 8.47 -30.12 6.58
CA GLN A 358 9.33 -31.28 6.37
C GLN A 358 9.75 -31.98 7.67
N THR A 359 9.88 -31.23 8.78
CA THR A 359 10.34 -31.79 10.06
C THR A 359 9.29 -32.63 10.80
N ILE A 360 8.00 -32.50 10.43
CA ILE A 360 6.90 -33.17 11.17
C ILE A 360 6.22 -34.29 10.38
N ASP A 361 6.78 -34.77 9.27
CA ASP A 361 6.07 -35.66 8.30
C ASP A 361 4.73 -35.02 7.85
N GLY A 362 4.77 -33.68 7.66
CA GLY A 362 3.63 -32.82 7.81
C GLY A 362 2.62 -32.84 6.67
N GLN A 363 2.95 -33.34 5.48
CA GLN A 363 2.00 -33.28 4.37
C GLN A 363 0.71 -34.06 4.69
N ALA A 364 0.85 -35.27 5.23
CA ALA A 364 -0.31 -36.09 5.62
C ALA A 364 -1.13 -35.45 6.75
N VAL A 365 -0.48 -34.76 7.68
CA VAL A 365 -1.15 -34.05 8.80
C VAL A 365 -1.91 -32.84 8.28
N ILE A 366 -1.31 -32.08 7.36
CA ILE A 366 -1.91 -30.90 6.73
C ILE A 366 -3.12 -31.30 5.89
N ASP A 367 -2.96 -32.26 5.00
CA ASP A 367 -4.02 -32.72 4.10
C ASP A 367 -5.23 -33.26 4.86
N HIS A 368 -5.00 -33.95 5.97
CA HIS A 368 -6.05 -34.48 6.81
C HIS A 368 -6.84 -33.38 7.53
N ALA A 369 -6.16 -32.41 8.11
CA ALA A 369 -6.76 -31.28 8.77
C ALA A 369 -7.57 -30.39 7.78
N ALA A 370 -6.99 -30.12 6.60
CA ALA A 370 -7.64 -29.37 5.55
C ALA A 370 -8.93 -30.05 5.06
N ALA A 371 -8.89 -31.38 4.84
CA ALA A 371 -10.08 -32.14 4.40
C ALA A 371 -11.24 -32.05 5.39
N VAL A 372 -10.94 -32.08 6.70
CA VAL A 372 -11.99 -31.94 7.75
C VAL A 372 -12.55 -30.52 7.77
N LEU A 373 -11.69 -29.48 7.66
CA LEU A 373 -12.16 -28.09 7.62
C LEU A 373 -13.08 -27.86 6.44
N VAL A 374 -12.71 -28.31 5.23
CA VAL A 374 -13.54 -28.20 4.03
C VAL A 374 -14.90 -28.91 4.21
N ALA A 375 -14.93 -30.08 4.86
CA ALA A 375 -16.17 -30.80 5.13
C ALA A 375 -17.06 -30.03 6.11
N LEU A 376 -16.49 -29.40 7.13
CA LEU A 376 -17.22 -28.59 8.12
C LEU A 376 -17.72 -27.25 7.51
N GLU A 377 -16.93 -26.59 6.68
CA GLU A 377 -17.32 -25.37 5.97
C GLU A 377 -18.48 -25.62 5.00
N LYS A 378 -18.43 -26.71 4.27
CA LYS A 378 -19.50 -27.10 3.33
C LYS A 378 -20.86 -27.28 4.03
N GLU A 379 -20.85 -27.75 5.27
CA GLU A 379 -22.06 -28.02 6.03
C GLU A 379 -22.58 -26.79 6.80
N TRP A 380 -21.69 -25.92 7.27
CA TRP A 380 -22.04 -24.83 8.19
C TRP A 380 -21.88 -23.43 7.62
N GLY A 381 -21.27 -23.31 6.45
CA GLY A 381 -21.01 -22.00 5.84
C GLY A 381 -20.19 -21.08 6.76
N ASP A 382 -20.52 -19.79 6.76
CA ASP A 382 -19.78 -18.76 7.51
C ASP A 382 -19.76 -18.95 9.04
N ASP A 383 -20.66 -19.77 9.60
CA ASP A 383 -20.69 -20.08 11.03
C ASP A 383 -19.68 -21.15 11.44
N SER A 384 -18.94 -21.75 10.50
CA SER A 384 -18.03 -22.89 10.76
C SER A 384 -16.95 -22.53 11.77
N GLU A 385 -16.33 -21.38 11.64
CA GLU A 385 -15.25 -20.91 12.53
C GLU A 385 -15.76 -20.70 13.98
N GLU A 386 -16.93 -20.05 14.16
CA GLU A 386 -17.51 -19.84 15.48
C GLU A 386 -17.92 -21.14 16.14
N LYS A 387 -18.48 -22.08 15.37
CA LYS A 387 -18.84 -23.42 15.84
C LYS A 387 -17.61 -24.24 16.20
N LEU A 388 -16.56 -24.18 15.38
CA LEU A 388 -15.27 -24.82 15.64
C LEU A 388 -14.64 -24.26 16.93
N ALA A 389 -14.54 -22.95 17.08
CA ALA A 389 -13.97 -22.28 18.25
C ALA A 389 -14.77 -22.55 19.55
N ARG A 390 -16.08 -22.80 19.44
CA ARG A 390 -16.90 -23.20 20.58
C ARG A 390 -16.71 -24.66 20.95
N ALA A 391 -16.58 -25.54 19.97
CA ALA A 391 -16.45 -26.98 20.18
C ALA A 391 -15.02 -27.38 20.59
N CYS A 392 -14.02 -26.72 19.99
CA CYS A 392 -12.60 -26.93 20.27
C CYS A 392 -11.98 -25.68 20.91
N PRO A 393 -12.20 -25.41 22.21
CA PRO A 393 -11.71 -24.19 22.87
C PRO A 393 -10.19 -24.01 22.78
N GLN A 394 -9.43 -25.11 22.66
CA GLN A 394 -7.98 -25.13 22.51
C GLN A 394 -7.49 -24.41 21.25
N LEU A 395 -8.30 -24.38 20.18
CA LEU A 395 -7.95 -23.71 18.92
C LEU A 395 -8.09 -22.17 18.98
N LYS A 396 -8.53 -21.60 20.11
CA LYS A 396 -8.59 -20.14 20.27
C LYS A 396 -7.22 -19.49 20.41
N GLU A 397 -6.27 -20.20 20.99
CA GLU A 397 -4.93 -19.66 21.29
C GLU A 397 -3.85 -20.28 20.40
N ILE A 398 -4.04 -21.55 20.02
CA ILE A 398 -3.07 -22.31 19.24
C ILE A 398 -3.75 -22.77 17.95
N PRO A 399 -3.20 -22.44 16.76
CA PRO A 399 -3.82 -22.79 15.48
C PRO A 399 -3.78 -24.29 15.22
N LEU A 400 -4.61 -24.74 14.29
CA LEU A 400 -4.50 -26.06 13.70
C LEU A 400 -3.27 -26.14 12.79
N CYS A 401 -2.57 -27.25 12.71
CA CYS A 401 -1.44 -27.44 11.79
C CYS A 401 -1.95 -27.58 10.33
N THR A 402 -2.17 -26.46 9.65
CA THR A 402 -2.57 -26.35 8.25
C THR A 402 -1.49 -25.70 7.42
N ALA A 403 -1.58 -25.72 6.10
CA ALA A 403 -0.62 -25.02 5.23
C ALA A 403 -0.56 -23.52 5.55
N SER A 404 -1.71 -22.87 5.72
CA SER A 404 -1.81 -21.45 6.06
C SER A 404 -1.19 -21.15 7.43
N SER A 405 -1.48 -21.98 8.45
CA SER A 405 -0.92 -21.77 9.79
C SER A 405 0.59 -21.92 9.83
N PHE A 406 1.17 -22.79 9.01
CA PHE A 406 2.63 -22.89 8.89
C PHE A 406 3.25 -21.62 8.35
N HIS A 407 2.58 -20.90 7.45
CA HIS A 407 3.02 -19.59 6.98
C HIS A 407 3.04 -18.57 8.13
N THR A 408 1.94 -18.49 8.88
CA THR A 408 1.82 -17.60 10.05
C THR A 408 2.85 -17.94 11.13
N ILE A 409 3.06 -19.23 11.41
CA ILE A 409 4.06 -19.72 12.37
C ILE A 409 5.48 -19.45 11.84
N GLY A 410 5.73 -19.61 10.54
CA GLY A 410 6.98 -19.28 9.89
C GLY A 410 7.39 -17.82 10.08
N GLU A 411 6.45 -16.89 9.89
CA GLU A 411 6.64 -15.47 10.18
C GLU A 411 6.98 -15.23 11.66
N GLN A 412 6.22 -15.84 12.57
CA GLN A 412 6.44 -15.70 14.01
C GLN A 412 7.82 -16.21 14.44
N LEU A 413 8.22 -17.38 13.95
CA LEU A 413 9.53 -17.98 14.26
C LEU A 413 10.68 -17.20 13.62
N LYS A 414 10.52 -16.69 12.39
CA LYS A 414 11.48 -15.78 11.78
C LYS A 414 11.70 -14.53 12.64
N ILE A 415 10.62 -13.90 13.10
CA ILE A 415 10.69 -12.73 13.98
C ILE A 415 11.35 -13.10 15.33
N ALA A 416 10.99 -14.24 15.92
CA ALA A 416 11.61 -14.71 17.15
C ALA A 416 13.11 -14.96 16.97
N MET A 417 13.53 -15.57 15.86
CA MET A 417 14.93 -15.79 15.53
C MET A 417 15.74 -14.51 15.41
N SER A 418 15.16 -13.40 14.93
CA SER A 418 15.86 -12.11 14.85
C SER A 418 16.26 -11.57 16.23
N ASN A 419 15.56 -11.96 17.29
CA ASN A 419 15.86 -11.60 18.67
C ASN A 419 16.92 -12.53 19.32
N VAL A 420 17.16 -13.69 18.72
CA VAL A 420 18.07 -14.73 19.23
C VAL A 420 19.38 -14.78 18.46
N THR A 421 19.47 -14.07 17.33
CA THR A 421 20.69 -14.00 16.49
C THR A 421 21.87 -13.41 17.28
N GLY A 422 22.92 -14.20 17.38
CA GLY A 422 24.14 -13.91 18.17
C GLY A 422 24.54 -15.08 19.07
N THR A 423 23.67 -16.08 19.24
CA THR A 423 24.00 -17.32 19.93
C THR A 423 23.93 -18.50 18.95
N GLU A 424 25.01 -19.25 18.77
CA GLU A 424 25.03 -20.45 17.89
C GLU A 424 23.96 -21.51 18.28
N ASN A 425 23.40 -21.42 19.48
CA ASN A 425 22.43 -22.35 20.03
C ASN A 425 21.03 -21.73 20.16
N GLY A 426 20.72 -20.66 19.41
CA GLY A 426 19.38 -20.03 19.45
C GLY A 426 18.30 -20.99 18.97
N VAL A 427 17.19 -21.03 19.69
CA VAL A 427 16.01 -21.84 19.36
C VAL A 427 14.77 -20.98 19.50
N ALA A 428 13.86 -21.11 18.54
CA ALA A 428 12.51 -20.55 18.59
C ALA A 428 11.49 -21.68 18.49
N GLU A 429 10.40 -21.57 19.24
CA GLU A 429 9.38 -22.61 19.33
C GLU A 429 7.98 -22.00 19.12
N ALA A 430 7.11 -22.77 18.51
CA ALA A 430 5.70 -22.44 18.35
C ALA A 430 4.88 -23.74 18.35
N ASP A 431 3.62 -23.64 18.79
CA ASP A 431 2.73 -24.80 18.86
C ASP A 431 1.63 -24.71 17.80
N CYS A 432 1.22 -25.87 17.29
CA CYS A 432 -0.02 -26.05 16.56
C CYS A 432 -0.71 -27.35 16.97
N TYR A 433 -2.02 -27.48 16.73
CA TYR A 433 -2.75 -28.72 16.97
C TYR A 433 -2.78 -29.57 15.69
N ALA A 434 -2.28 -30.78 15.79
CA ALA A 434 -2.32 -31.79 14.73
C ALA A 434 -3.47 -32.75 14.92
N LEU A 435 -4.09 -33.19 13.83
CA LEU A 435 -5.08 -34.25 13.86
C LEU A 435 -4.38 -35.63 13.90
N SER A 436 -4.88 -36.55 14.70
CA SER A 436 -4.34 -37.91 14.80
C SER A 436 -4.41 -38.61 13.43
N GLY A 437 -3.32 -39.24 12.99
CA GLY A 437 -3.27 -40.02 11.75
C GLY A 437 -4.22 -41.24 11.69
N LYS A 438 -4.89 -41.54 12.79
CA LYS A 438 -5.93 -42.59 12.85
C LYS A 438 -7.35 -42.04 12.62
N PHE A 439 -7.50 -40.73 12.57
CA PHE A 439 -8.77 -40.08 12.31
C PHE A 439 -9.19 -40.32 10.84
N ASN A 440 -10.39 -40.84 10.61
CA ASN A 440 -10.91 -41.04 9.28
C ASN A 440 -12.25 -40.31 9.12
N LEU A 441 -12.32 -39.41 8.13
CA LEU A 441 -13.49 -38.59 7.85
C LEU A 441 -14.73 -39.44 7.51
N ASP A 442 -14.53 -40.56 6.82
CA ASP A 442 -15.60 -41.42 6.34
C ASP A 442 -16.34 -42.19 7.45
N ASP A 443 -15.77 -42.20 8.66
CA ASP A 443 -16.39 -42.84 9.83
C ASP A 443 -17.54 -42.03 10.42
N TYR A 444 -17.74 -40.78 9.97
CA TYR A 444 -18.71 -39.83 10.52
C TYR A 444 -19.69 -39.32 9.46
N SER A 445 -20.95 -39.70 9.61
CA SER A 445 -22.04 -39.25 8.73
C SER A 445 -22.77 -38.00 9.21
N GLU A 446 -22.64 -37.69 10.51
CA GLU A 446 -23.29 -36.57 11.16
C GLU A 446 -22.30 -35.46 11.49
N PRO A 447 -22.52 -34.22 11.04
CA PRO A 447 -21.57 -33.10 11.25
C PRO A 447 -21.23 -32.82 12.71
N LYS A 448 -22.16 -33.03 13.64
CA LYS A 448 -21.92 -32.86 15.08
C LYS A 448 -20.99 -33.93 15.63
N GLN A 449 -21.14 -35.18 15.17
CA GLN A 449 -20.28 -36.28 15.60
C GLN A 449 -18.88 -36.09 15.01
N LEU A 450 -18.77 -35.66 13.76
CA LEU A 450 -17.51 -35.30 13.12
C LEU A 450 -16.77 -34.20 13.91
N LEU A 451 -17.47 -33.12 14.26
CA LEU A 451 -16.88 -32.03 15.03
C LEU A 451 -16.39 -32.48 16.40
N GLN A 452 -17.19 -33.23 17.14
CA GLN A 452 -16.82 -33.74 18.45
C GLN A 452 -15.58 -34.65 18.35
N ALA A 453 -15.63 -35.60 17.43
CA ALA A 453 -14.52 -36.51 17.20
C ALA A 453 -13.24 -35.79 16.73
N PHE A 454 -13.40 -34.79 15.88
CA PHE A 454 -12.30 -33.91 15.46
C PHE A 454 -11.62 -33.26 16.68
N CYS A 455 -12.38 -32.57 17.54
CA CYS A 455 -11.84 -31.91 18.73
C CYS A 455 -11.18 -32.87 19.72
N GLU A 456 -11.69 -34.10 19.87
CA GLU A 456 -11.15 -35.14 20.75
C GLU A 456 -9.86 -35.79 20.22
N ASN A 457 -9.63 -35.71 18.90
CA ASN A 457 -8.44 -36.29 18.24
C ASN A 457 -7.35 -35.26 17.94
N LEU A 458 -7.50 -34.02 18.38
CA LEU A 458 -6.46 -33.00 18.30
C LEU A 458 -5.43 -33.21 19.39
N HIS A 459 -4.15 -33.15 19.02
CA HIS A 459 -3.04 -33.21 19.96
C HIS A 459 -2.03 -32.08 19.68
N PRO A 460 -1.43 -31.49 20.72
CA PRO A 460 -0.46 -30.40 20.52
C PRO A 460 0.81 -30.92 19.89
N LYS A 461 1.36 -30.13 18.99
CA LYS A 461 2.63 -30.35 18.32
C LYS A 461 3.51 -29.11 18.45
N THR A 462 4.68 -29.25 19.07
CA THR A 462 5.65 -28.16 19.16
C THR A 462 6.57 -28.19 17.96
N LEU A 463 6.65 -27.09 17.28
CA LEU A 463 7.52 -26.82 16.13
C LEU A 463 8.77 -26.12 16.65
N VAL A 464 9.95 -26.60 16.27
CA VAL A 464 11.23 -26.10 16.78
C VAL A 464 12.08 -25.64 15.60
N LEU A 465 12.50 -24.38 15.62
CA LEU A 465 13.44 -23.81 14.65
C LEU A 465 14.76 -23.49 15.34
N LYS A 466 15.83 -24.13 14.93
CA LYS A 466 17.19 -23.86 15.41
C LYS A 466 17.87 -22.80 14.55
N ALA A 467 18.75 -22.00 15.14
CA ALA A 467 19.51 -20.98 14.43
C ALA A 467 20.32 -21.54 13.24
N SER A 468 20.90 -22.74 13.40
CA SER A 468 21.62 -23.44 12.32
C SER A 468 20.73 -23.77 11.13
N ASP A 469 19.50 -24.25 11.41
CA ASP A 469 18.53 -24.60 10.37
C ASP A 469 17.97 -23.35 9.71
N TYR A 470 17.64 -22.33 10.51
CA TYR A 470 17.22 -21.03 10.00
C TYR A 470 18.23 -20.43 9.02
N ASN A 471 19.50 -20.31 9.43
CA ASN A 471 20.56 -19.77 8.57
C ASN A 471 20.72 -20.58 7.27
N ARG A 472 20.68 -21.90 7.35
CA ARG A 472 20.77 -22.77 6.18
C ARG A 472 19.60 -22.58 5.23
N VAL A 473 18.39 -22.40 5.76
CA VAL A 473 17.16 -22.27 4.97
C VAL A 473 17.09 -20.92 4.27
N ILE A 474 17.53 -19.84 4.92
CA ILE A 474 17.46 -18.51 4.35
C ILE A 474 18.67 -18.12 3.48
N GLN A 475 19.79 -18.86 3.58
CA GLN A 475 21.03 -18.51 2.86
C GLN A 475 20.84 -18.31 1.35
N PRO A 476 20.10 -19.16 0.61
CA PRO A 476 19.87 -18.98 -0.82
C PRO A 476 19.13 -17.66 -1.13
N LEU A 477 18.21 -17.22 -0.25
CA LEU A 477 17.48 -15.97 -0.40
C LEU A 477 18.40 -14.75 -0.13
N LEU A 478 19.28 -14.86 0.87
CA LEU A 478 20.31 -13.85 1.14
C LEU A 478 21.27 -13.70 -0.04
N ASP A 479 21.79 -14.81 -0.59
CA ASP A 479 22.65 -14.79 -1.76
C ASP A 479 21.95 -14.14 -2.97
N ARG A 480 20.67 -14.46 -3.16
CA ARG A 480 19.84 -13.86 -4.21
C ARG A 480 19.67 -12.36 -4.01
N SER A 481 19.58 -11.87 -2.77
CA SER A 481 19.37 -10.46 -2.45
C SER A 481 20.56 -9.54 -2.81
N ILE A 482 21.76 -10.13 -2.96
CA ILE A 482 22.98 -9.39 -3.34
C ILE A 482 23.09 -9.18 -4.86
N LEU A 483 22.44 -10.04 -5.66
CA LEU A 483 22.57 -10.00 -7.12
C LEU A 483 22.11 -8.66 -7.73
N PRO A 484 20.97 -8.06 -7.33
CA PRO A 484 20.56 -6.76 -7.86
C PRO A 484 21.54 -5.64 -7.52
N LEU A 485 22.15 -5.67 -6.31
CA LEU A 485 23.17 -4.69 -5.94
C LEU A 485 24.38 -4.77 -6.88
N THR A 486 24.85 -5.97 -7.14
CA THR A 486 26.00 -6.19 -8.02
C THR A 486 25.71 -5.70 -9.44
N ARG A 487 24.49 -5.96 -9.96
CA ARG A 487 24.07 -5.46 -11.28
C ARG A 487 24.00 -3.94 -11.31
N LEU A 488 23.33 -3.33 -10.32
CA LEU A 488 23.15 -1.88 -10.24
C LEU A 488 24.50 -1.13 -10.21
N LEU A 489 25.45 -1.59 -9.38
CA LEU A 489 26.75 -0.96 -9.28
C LEU A 489 27.57 -1.11 -10.58
N LYS A 490 27.46 -2.25 -11.25
CA LYS A 490 28.10 -2.49 -12.53
C LYS A 490 27.52 -1.62 -13.64
N ASP A 491 26.20 -1.50 -13.72
CA ASP A 491 25.49 -0.71 -14.75
C ASP A 491 25.78 0.80 -14.62
N LEU A 492 26.12 1.24 -13.42
CA LEU A 492 26.45 2.64 -13.12
C LEU A 492 27.98 2.90 -13.05
N ASP A 493 28.82 1.95 -13.50
CA ASP A 493 30.29 2.05 -13.44
C ASP A 493 30.87 2.31 -12.03
N PHE A 494 30.15 1.90 -10.98
CA PHE A 494 30.62 1.92 -9.59
C PHE A 494 31.33 0.62 -9.16
N ALA A 495 31.31 -0.42 -9.99
CA ALA A 495 31.99 -1.67 -9.73
C ALA A 495 33.46 -1.54 -10.15
N GLU A 496 34.36 -1.72 -9.20
CA GLU A 496 35.82 -1.74 -9.35
C GLU A 496 36.52 -0.38 -9.05
N SER A 497 36.47 0.04 -7.80
CA SER A 497 37.56 0.81 -7.23
C SER A 497 37.99 0.24 -5.88
#